data_b74f0fad013f854954a541a76b856917
#
_entry.id   b74f0fad013f854954a541a76b856917
#
_cell.length_a   1.000
_cell.length_b   1.000
_cell.length_c   1.000
_cell.angle_alpha   90.00
_cell.angle_beta   90.00
_cell.angle_gamma   90.00
#
_symmetry.space_group_name_H-M   'P 1'
#
loop_
_entity.id
_entity.type
_entity.pdbx_description
1 polymer ?
#
loop_
_entity_poly.entity_id
_entity_poly.type
_entity_poly.pdbx_seq_one_letter_code
_entity_poly.pdbx_strand_id
1 'polypeptide(L)'
;IYVNSKGYEEMIGFYGFNEEQIEILEEMMEPDMQQMILSMTGSTAFTQLTPEEIAEIRASLPEGLTMDREKVVMAAYSLKGKVRYFWGGKSEVVGWDSRWGTPTKVTSKGSSTTGTTRPFGLDCSGYVTWCFIQAAGTADIVPAIGHGTANQWPKTQGIAWEQALPGDLAFFAPPGGKKTNHVGIVVSNSGGKIMVAHCSSSKNDVVITEAESTGFKYIRRPAIF
;
A
#
# COMPACT_ATOMS: atom_id res chain seq x y z
N ILE A 1 7.85 20.32 8.32
CA ILE A 1 9.06 20.34 7.49
C ILE A 1 8.60 20.02 6.08
N TYR A 2 8.58 21.01 5.19
CA TYR A 2 8.34 20.78 3.76
C TYR A 2 9.63 20.16 3.18
N VAL A 3 9.61 18.87 2.90
CA VAL A 3 10.67 18.24 2.10
C VAL A 3 10.30 18.50 0.63
N ASN A 4 10.88 19.55 0.06
CA ASN A 4 10.81 19.78 -1.36
C ASN A 4 11.73 18.73 -2.00
N SER A 5 11.20 17.75 -2.72
CA SER A 5 11.98 16.75 -3.43
C SER A 5 12.61 17.40 -4.66
N LYS A 6 13.80 17.96 -4.49
CA LYS A 6 14.62 18.43 -5.62
C LYS A 6 15.18 17.22 -6.34
N GLY A 7 15.17 17.24 -7.67
CA GLY A 7 15.92 16.28 -8.46
C GLY A 7 17.44 16.41 -8.16
N TYR A 8 18.22 15.36 -8.42
CA TYR A 8 19.65 15.37 -8.08
C TYR A 8 20.41 16.50 -8.81
N GLU A 9 20.05 16.82 -10.04
CA GLU A 9 20.60 17.95 -10.81
C GLU A 9 20.34 19.31 -10.14
N GLU A 10 19.13 19.50 -9.59
CA GLU A 10 18.76 20.67 -8.82
C GLU A 10 19.52 20.75 -7.49
N MET A 11 19.79 19.60 -6.87
CA MET A 11 20.58 19.50 -5.64
C MET A 11 22.05 19.90 -5.88
N ILE A 12 22.66 19.47 -6.98
CA ILE A 12 24.02 19.87 -7.38
C ILE A 12 24.15 21.39 -7.39
N GLY A 13 23.24 22.07 -8.09
CA GLY A 13 23.27 23.55 -8.19
C GLY A 13 22.97 24.25 -6.87
N PHE A 14 22.01 23.71 -6.08
CA PHE A 14 21.56 24.33 -4.83
C PHE A 14 22.58 24.22 -3.70
N TYR A 15 23.28 23.07 -3.58
CA TYR A 15 24.26 22.83 -2.52
C TYR A 15 25.70 23.14 -2.94
N GLY A 16 25.93 23.43 -4.23
CA GLY A 16 27.27 23.79 -4.74
C GLY A 16 28.26 22.63 -4.62
N PHE A 17 27.84 21.41 -4.97
CA PHE A 17 28.72 20.25 -4.92
C PHE A 17 29.92 20.40 -5.84
N ASN A 18 31.11 19.97 -5.40
CA ASN A 18 32.30 19.88 -6.21
C ASN A 18 32.26 18.62 -7.11
N GLU A 19 33.24 18.52 -8.04
CA GLU A 19 33.28 17.42 -9.02
C GLU A 19 33.30 16.04 -8.36
N GLU A 20 34.05 15.84 -7.28
CA GLU A 20 34.13 14.57 -6.54
C GLU A 20 32.79 14.21 -5.86
N GLN A 21 32.09 15.23 -5.34
CA GLN A 21 30.76 15.03 -4.73
C GLN A 21 29.69 14.74 -5.79
N ILE A 22 29.82 15.31 -6.99
CA ILE A 22 28.93 15.03 -8.12
C ILE A 22 29.13 13.60 -8.59
N GLU A 23 30.38 13.14 -8.75
CA GLU A 23 30.69 11.76 -9.14
C GLU A 23 30.12 10.73 -8.13
N ILE A 24 30.29 10.98 -6.81
CA ILE A 24 29.68 10.15 -5.77
C ILE A 24 28.15 10.15 -5.85
N LEU A 25 27.54 11.31 -6.11
CA LEU A 25 26.10 11.44 -6.23
C LEU A 25 25.56 10.67 -7.45
N GLU A 26 26.25 10.74 -8.58
CA GLU A 26 25.93 9.99 -9.79
C GLU A 26 26.05 8.48 -9.56
N GLU A 27 27.11 8.01 -8.88
CA GLU A 27 27.27 6.62 -8.49
C GLU A 27 26.13 6.16 -7.56
N MET A 28 25.70 7.02 -6.61
CA MET A 28 24.56 6.74 -5.73
C MET A 28 23.22 6.69 -6.48
N MET A 29 23.12 7.29 -7.66
CA MET A 29 21.94 7.28 -8.51
C MET A 29 21.88 6.04 -9.42
N GLU A 30 22.99 5.29 -9.54
CA GLU A 30 22.97 4.02 -10.27
C GLU A 30 21.97 3.04 -9.66
N PRO A 31 21.19 2.29 -10.49
CA PRO A 31 20.11 1.43 -10.02
C PRO A 31 20.53 0.42 -8.94
N ASP A 32 21.70 -0.18 -9.09
CA ASP A 32 22.25 -1.17 -8.16
C ASP A 32 22.61 -0.55 -6.81
N MET A 33 23.19 0.68 -6.84
CA MET A 33 23.52 1.42 -5.63
C MET A 33 22.26 1.91 -4.92
N GLN A 34 21.26 2.37 -5.65
CA GLN A 34 19.97 2.75 -5.07
C GLN A 34 19.28 1.55 -4.38
N GLN A 35 19.31 0.38 -4.98
CA GLN A 35 18.79 -0.84 -4.33
C GLN A 35 19.57 -1.17 -3.06
N MET A 36 20.88 -1.04 -3.08
CA MET A 36 21.71 -1.26 -1.89
C MET A 36 21.40 -0.25 -0.79
N ILE A 37 21.31 1.03 -1.10
CA ILE A 37 20.95 2.11 -0.14
C ILE A 37 19.54 1.85 0.44
N LEU A 38 18.56 1.51 -0.40
CA LEU A 38 17.22 1.15 0.04
C LEU A 38 17.21 -0.05 0.99
N SER A 39 18.03 -1.07 0.71
CA SER A 39 18.17 -2.24 1.59
C SER A 39 18.81 -1.89 2.93
N MET A 40 19.81 -1.01 2.94
CA MET A 40 20.53 -0.58 4.15
C MET A 40 19.74 0.40 5.02
N THR A 41 18.92 1.26 4.42
CA THR A 41 18.11 2.26 5.13
C THR A 41 16.81 1.70 5.70
N GLY A 42 16.56 0.38 5.59
CA GLY A 42 15.31 -0.24 6.05
C GLY A 42 14.08 0.14 5.21
N SER A 43 14.27 0.83 4.09
CA SER A 43 13.21 1.14 3.13
C SER A 43 12.86 -0.09 2.26
N THR A 44 12.86 -1.26 2.90
CA THR A 44 12.56 -2.57 2.28
C THR A 44 11.10 -2.69 1.83
N ALA A 45 10.27 -1.73 2.20
CA ALA A 45 8.84 -1.76 1.88
C ALA A 45 8.55 -1.80 0.37
N PHE A 46 9.45 -1.24 -0.45
CA PHE A 46 9.23 -1.10 -1.90
C PHE A 46 10.21 -1.91 -2.75
N THR A 47 11.02 -2.79 -2.17
CA THR A 47 11.98 -3.66 -2.89
C THR A 47 11.33 -4.57 -3.94
N GLN A 48 9.99 -4.61 -3.99
CA GLN A 48 9.21 -5.36 -4.97
C GLN A 48 8.83 -4.51 -6.20
N LEU A 49 9.18 -3.23 -6.24
CA LEU A 49 8.97 -2.33 -7.37
C LEU A 49 10.31 -1.98 -8.01
N THR A 50 10.35 -1.88 -9.34
CA THR A 50 11.52 -1.35 -10.05
C THR A 50 11.57 0.18 -9.93
N PRO A 51 12.73 0.82 -10.15
CA PRO A 51 12.82 2.28 -10.21
C PRO A 51 11.86 2.91 -11.22
N GLU A 52 11.65 2.26 -12.36
CA GLU A 52 10.73 2.71 -13.41
C GLU A 52 9.27 2.64 -12.91
N GLU A 53 8.87 1.54 -12.27
CA GLU A 53 7.54 1.41 -11.67
C GLU A 53 7.31 2.48 -10.60
N ILE A 54 8.30 2.77 -9.77
CA ILE A 54 8.23 3.84 -8.75
C ILE A 54 8.03 5.20 -9.43
N ALA A 55 8.79 5.50 -10.49
CA ALA A 55 8.67 6.76 -11.23
C ALA A 55 7.30 6.90 -11.89
N GLU A 56 6.78 5.84 -12.52
CA GLU A 56 5.45 5.83 -13.14
C GLU A 56 4.33 6.04 -12.10
N ILE A 57 4.41 5.35 -10.96
CA ILE A 57 3.43 5.52 -9.87
C ILE A 57 3.45 6.97 -9.39
N ARG A 58 4.65 7.54 -9.11
CA ARG A 58 4.79 8.95 -8.68
C ARG A 58 4.20 9.91 -9.68
N ALA A 59 4.50 9.74 -10.96
CA ALA A 59 3.98 10.60 -12.02
C ALA A 59 2.44 10.54 -12.13
N SER A 60 1.82 9.46 -11.67
CA SER A 60 0.36 9.28 -11.66
C SER A 60 -0.34 9.89 -10.45
N LEU A 61 0.41 10.28 -9.41
CA LEU A 61 -0.14 10.85 -8.18
C LEU A 61 -0.42 12.35 -8.34
N PRO A 62 -1.44 12.89 -7.65
CA PRO A 62 -1.72 14.31 -7.68
C PRO A 62 -0.60 15.13 -7.02
N GLU A 63 -0.33 16.31 -7.55
CA GLU A 63 0.56 17.28 -6.93
C GLU A 63 0.13 17.58 -5.48
N GLY A 64 1.11 17.73 -4.59
CA GLY A 64 0.88 18.05 -3.18
C GLY A 64 0.37 16.88 -2.34
N LEU A 65 0.34 15.66 -2.87
CA LEU A 65 0.06 14.48 -2.06
C LEU A 65 1.13 14.35 -0.96
N THR A 66 0.70 14.08 0.29
CA THR A 66 1.65 13.92 1.39
C THR A 66 2.51 12.68 1.19
N MET A 67 3.76 12.73 1.67
CA MET A 67 4.70 11.62 1.58
C MET A 67 4.15 10.33 2.22
N ASP A 68 3.38 10.44 3.31
CA ASP A 68 2.80 9.26 3.96
C ASP A 68 1.75 8.58 3.09
N ARG A 69 0.93 9.35 2.36
CA ARG A 69 -0.03 8.82 1.39
C ARG A 69 0.68 8.17 0.21
N GLU A 70 1.73 8.82 -0.32
CA GLU A 70 2.56 8.26 -1.39
C GLU A 70 3.13 6.90 -0.98
N LYS A 71 3.72 6.79 0.22
CA LYS A 71 4.26 5.52 0.74
C LYS A 71 3.20 4.43 0.85
N VAL A 72 1.98 4.75 1.29
CA VAL A 72 0.86 3.79 1.35
C VAL A 72 0.51 3.29 -0.05
N VAL A 73 0.47 4.18 -1.05
CA VAL A 73 0.19 3.82 -2.45
C VAL A 73 1.32 2.95 -3.03
N MET A 74 2.58 3.32 -2.79
CA MET A 74 3.73 2.50 -3.20
C MET A 74 3.66 1.09 -2.60
N ALA A 75 3.37 0.98 -1.30
CA ALA A 75 3.17 -0.30 -0.65
C ALA A 75 2.02 -1.09 -1.28
N ALA A 76 0.93 -0.42 -1.65
CA ALA A 76 -0.20 -1.05 -2.31
C ALA A 76 0.17 -1.65 -3.67
N TYR A 77 0.90 -0.93 -4.49
CA TYR A 77 1.38 -1.42 -5.79
C TYR A 77 2.41 -2.55 -5.66
N SER A 78 3.26 -2.51 -4.63
CA SER A 78 4.38 -3.46 -4.45
C SER A 78 3.94 -4.93 -4.37
N LEU A 79 2.72 -5.21 -3.92
CA LEU A 79 2.18 -6.57 -3.81
C LEU A 79 1.27 -7.00 -4.97
N LYS A 80 1.02 -6.13 -5.94
CA LYS A 80 0.16 -6.44 -7.10
C LYS A 80 0.68 -7.68 -7.83
N GLY A 81 -0.16 -8.72 -7.95
CA GLY A 81 0.19 -9.98 -8.63
C GLY A 81 1.14 -10.89 -7.84
N LYS A 82 1.57 -10.52 -6.64
CA LYS A 82 2.65 -11.22 -5.91
C LYS A 82 2.18 -11.99 -4.67
N VAL A 83 1.06 -11.59 -4.05
CA VAL A 83 0.57 -12.19 -2.79
C VAL A 83 -0.83 -12.71 -2.97
N ARG A 84 -1.03 -14.00 -2.63
CA ARG A 84 -2.31 -14.69 -2.76
C ARG A 84 -3.28 -14.30 -1.65
N TYR A 85 -4.58 -14.44 -1.95
CA TYR A 85 -5.61 -14.25 -0.95
C TYR A 85 -5.63 -15.42 0.05
N PHE A 86 -5.58 -15.09 1.34
CA PHE A 86 -5.68 -16.06 2.42
C PHE A 86 -6.66 -15.55 3.47
N TRP A 87 -7.77 -16.25 3.69
CA TRP A 87 -8.81 -15.85 4.64
C TRP A 87 -8.28 -15.78 6.07
N GLY A 88 -8.36 -14.58 6.69
CA GLY A 88 -7.75 -14.28 7.99
C GLY A 88 -6.25 -14.01 7.94
N GLY A 89 -5.65 -13.93 6.74
CA GLY A 89 -4.23 -13.66 6.56
C GLY A 89 -3.85 -12.24 6.98
N LYS A 90 -2.83 -12.17 7.86
CA LYS A 90 -2.28 -10.94 8.40
C LYS A 90 -0.75 -11.03 8.42
N SER A 91 -0.11 -9.91 8.20
CA SER A 91 1.33 -9.73 8.39
C SER A 91 1.59 -8.38 9.04
N GLU A 92 2.42 -8.37 10.07
CA GLU A 92 2.93 -7.16 10.71
C GLU A 92 4.43 -6.98 10.45
N VAL A 93 4.96 -7.76 9.50
CA VAL A 93 6.37 -7.69 9.11
C VAL A 93 6.59 -6.44 8.26
N VAL A 94 7.59 -5.65 8.58
CA VAL A 94 8.12 -4.61 7.70
C VAL A 94 8.94 -5.29 6.61
N GLY A 95 8.64 -5.01 5.36
CA GLY A 95 9.21 -5.69 4.21
C GLY A 95 8.44 -6.97 3.82
N TRP A 96 9.11 -7.83 3.07
CA TRP A 96 8.54 -9.09 2.57
C TRP A 96 8.37 -10.10 3.70
N ASP A 97 7.19 -10.65 3.86
CA ASP A 97 6.96 -11.74 4.83
C ASP A 97 7.34 -13.08 4.18
N SER A 98 8.37 -13.73 4.69
CA SER A 98 8.88 -14.99 4.19
C SER A 98 7.89 -16.17 4.26
N ARG A 99 6.78 -16.00 5.01
CA ARG A 99 5.71 -17.01 5.10
C ARG A 99 4.81 -17.02 3.87
N TRP A 100 4.77 -15.93 3.08
CA TRP A 100 3.89 -15.86 1.91
C TRP A 100 4.24 -16.97 0.91
N GLY A 101 3.19 -17.62 0.43
CA GLY A 101 3.30 -18.77 -0.47
C GLY A 101 3.46 -20.11 0.24
N THR A 102 3.76 -20.16 1.54
CA THR A 102 3.93 -21.43 2.27
C THR A 102 2.58 -22.12 2.47
N PRO A 103 2.49 -23.47 2.29
CA PRO A 103 1.25 -24.20 2.55
C PRO A 103 0.82 -24.04 4.02
N THR A 104 -0.32 -23.42 4.25
CA THR A 104 -0.82 -23.09 5.58
C THR A 104 -2.31 -23.43 5.70
N LYS A 105 -2.73 -23.99 6.84
CA LYS A 105 -4.12 -24.29 7.12
C LYS A 105 -4.90 -23.01 7.44
N VAL A 106 -6.02 -22.80 6.75
CA VAL A 106 -6.94 -21.69 7.04
C VAL A 106 -7.71 -22.01 8.32
N THR A 107 -7.43 -21.31 9.40
CA THR A 107 -8.05 -21.53 10.72
C THR A 107 -9.17 -20.54 11.03
N SER A 108 -9.19 -19.38 10.40
CA SER A 108 -10.23 -18.37 10.57
C SER A 108 -11.58 -18.90 10.11
N LYS A 109 -12.62 -18.73 10.94
CA LYS A 109 -14.00 -19.17 10.64
C LYS A 109 -14.68 -18.22 9.64
N GLY A 110 -15.74 -18.72 8.99
CA GLY A 110 -16.62 -17.87 8.16
C GLY A 110 -16.28 -17.83 6.67
N SER A 111 -15.41 -18.71 6.18
CA SER A 111 -15.12 -18.88 4.75
C SER A 111 -15.31 -20.33 4.33
N SER A 112 -15.65 -20.54 3.06
CA SER A 112 -15.64 -21.87 2.42
C SER A 112 -14.24 -22.50 2.38
N THR A 113 -13.19 -21.71 2.57
CA THR A 113 -11.80 -22.18 2.62
C THR A 113 -11.35 -22.60 4.01
N THR A 114 -12.16 -22.32 5.06
CA THR A 114 -11.82 -22.72 6.44
C THR A 114 -11.55 -24.22 6.54
N GLY A 115 -10.44 -24.59 7.17
CA GLY A 115 -9.98 -25.97 7.30
C GLY A 115 -9.14 -26.51 6.13
N THR A 116 -9.10 -25.84 4.98
CA THR A 116 -8.25 -26.22 3.83
C THR A 116 -6.83 -25.69 3.99
N THR A 117 -5.87 -26.33 3.34
CA THR A 117 -4.49 -25.84 3.22
C THR A 117 -4.34 -25.04 1.95
N ARG A 118 -3.78 -23.83 2.07
CA ARG A 118 -3.56 -22.91 0.94
C ARG A 118 -2.23 -22.19 1.08
N PRO A 119 -1.66 -21.64 0.00
CA PRO A 119 -0.52 -20.73 0.10
C PRO A 119 -0.87 -19.57 1.04
N PHE A 120 -0.06 -19.34 2.07
CA PHE A 120 -0.26 -18.24 3.00
C PHE A 120 -0.16 -16.90 2.28
N GLY A 121 -0.97 -15.94 2.68
CA GLY A 121 -1.01 -14.61 2.12
C GLY A 121 -1.84 -13.67 3.00
N LEU A 122 -2.51 -12.72 2.39
CA LEU A 122 -3.28 -11.68 3.07
C LEU A 122 -4.77 -11.79 2.74
N ASP A 123 -5.64 -11.43 3.68
CA ASP A 123 -7.00 -11.04 3.35
C ASP A 123 -7.08 -9.54 2.99
N CYS A 124 -8.25 -9.06 2.59
CA CYS A 124 -8.43 -7.67 2.17
C CYS A 124 -8.00 -6.65 3.24
N SER A 125 -8.37 -6.87 4.48
CA SER A 125 -8.04 -5.99 5.60
C SER A 125 -6.59 -6.14 6.07
N GLY A 126 -6.04 -7.34 5.99
CA GLY A 126 -4.63 -7.61 6.27
C GLY A 126 -3.71 -6.92 5.27
N TYR A 127 -4.11 -6.90 4.00
CA TYR A 127 -3.43 -6.15 2.95
C TYR A 127 -3.40 -4.65 3.26
N VAL A 128 -4.55 -4.05 3.61
CA VAL A 128 -4.61 -2.63 4.00
C VAL A 128 -3.68 -2.37 5.18
N THR A 129 -3.79 -3.13 6.27
CA THR A 129 -2.96 -2.94 7.46
C THR A 129 -1.47 -3.05 7.13
N TRP A 130 -1.08 -4.04 6.33
CA TRP A 130 0.31 -4.22 5.91
C TRP A 130 0.83 -3.00 5.13
N CYS A 131 0.05 -2.44 4.19
CA CYS A 131 0.46 -1.24 3.45
C CYS A 131 0.75 -0.05 4.37
N PHE A 132 -0.06 0.14 5.41
CA PHE A 132 0.18 1.20 6.40
C PHE A 132 1.41 0.92 7.29
N ILE A 133 1.67 -0.35 7.63
CA ILE A 133 2.90 -0.76 8.34
C ILE A 133 4.13 -0.42 7.49
N GLN A 134 4.09 -0.72 6.18
CA GLN A 134 5.20 -0.39 5.29
C GLN A 134 5.43 1.13 5.20
N ALA A 135 4.36 1.90 5.04
CA ALA A 135 4.45 3.35 4.97
C ALA A 135 5.02 3.98 6.25
N ALA A 136 4.64 3.44 7.41
CA ALA A 136 5.13 3.89 8.71
C ALA A 136 6.53 3.33 9.07
N GLY A 137 6.96 2.24 8.42
CA GLY A 137 8.19 1.53 8.77
C GLY A 137 8.14 0.78 10.11
N THR A 138 6.96 0.66 10.72
CA THR A 138 6.75 0.00 12.02
C THR A 138 5.34 -0.55 12.15
N ALA A 139 5.20 -1.66 12.90
CA ALA A 139 3.90 -2.23 13.27
C ALA A 139 3.16 -1.41 14.34
N ASP A 140 3.80 -0.42 14.97
CA ASP A 140 3.18 0.45 15.97
C ASP A 140 2.00 1.27 15.40
N ILE A 141 1.86 1.36 14.08
CA ILE A 141 0.71 1.98 13.40
C ILE A 141 -0.57 1.14 13.50
N VAL A 142 -0.50 -0.15 13.81
CA VAL A 142 -1.65 -1.07 13.83
C VAL A 142 -2.79 -0.58 14.75
N PRO A 143 -2.57 -0.04 15.96
CA PRO A 143 -3.64 0.54 16.75
C PRO A 143 -4.39 1.69 16.08
N ALA A 144 -3.73 2.45 15.20
CA ALA A 144 -4.33 3.58 14.49
C ALA A 144 -5.16 3.13 13.26
N ILE A 145 -4.74 2.07 12.55
CA ILE A 145 -5.45 1.60 11.34
C ILE A 145 -6.35 0.39 11.61
N GLY A 146 -5.97 -0.53 12.49
CA GLY A 146 -6.73 -1.72 12.89
C GLY A 146 -6.56 -2.92 11.96
N HIS A 147 -6.93 -4.11 12.47
CA HIS A 147 -7.11 -5.33 11.70
C HIS A 147 -8.59 -5.65 11.53
N GLY A 148 -8.99 -6.07 10.34
CA GLY A 148 -10.37 -6.38 10.02
C GLY A 148 -11.20 -5.15 9.65
N THR A 149 -12.09 -5.30 8.67
CA THR A 149 -12.93 -4.19 8.17
C THR A 149 -13.76 -3.53 9.27
N ALA A 150 -14.21 -4.30 10.26
CA ALA A 150 -14.99 -3.80 11.40
C ALA A 150 -14.17 -2.87 12.31
N ASN A 151 -12.88 -3.12 12.46
CA ASN A 151 -11.98 -2.28 13.26
C ASN A 151 -11.38 -1.13 12.44
N GLN A 152 -11.24 -1.28 11.12
CA GLN A 152 -10.74 -0.22 10.23
C GLN A 152 -11.79 0.87 10.00
N TRP A 153 -13.05 0.50 9.85
CA TRP A 153 -14.14 1.45 9.62
C TRP A 153 -14.23 2.59 10.63
N PRO A 154 -14.27 2.37 11.97
CA PRO A 154 -14.40 3.45 12.94
C PRO A 154 -13.16 4.33 13.04
N LYS A 155 -12.02 3.90 12.49
CA LYS A 155 -10.76 4.66 12.46
C LYS A 155 -10.65 5.55 11.23
N THR A 156 -11.71 5.66 10.47
CA THR A 156 -11.81 6.45 9.24
C THR A 156 -13.03 7.34 9.25
N GLN A 157 -12.97 8.47 8.59
CA GLN A 157 -14.11 9.38 8.36
C GLN A 157 -14.65 9.21 6.93
N GLY A 158 -15.97 9.17 6.78
CA GLY A 158 -16.62 9.17 5.47
C GLY A 158 -16.37 10.48 4.71
N ILE A 159 -16.04 10.37 3.44
CA ILE A 159 -15.86 11.51 2.53
C ILE A 159 -16.67 11.32 1.25
N ALA A 160 -16.92 12.40 0.54
CA ALA A 160 -17.55 12.34 -0.76
C ALA A 160 -16.65 11.61 -1.78
N TRP A 161 -17.27 10.97 -2.75
CA TRP A 161 -16.58 10.18 -3.77
C TRP A 161 -15.55 11.00 -4.55
N GLU A 162 -15.93 12.22 -4.90
CA GLU A 162 -15.12 13.16 -5.66
C GLU A 162 -13.90 13.68 -4.87
N GLN A 163 -13.97 13.61 -3.53
CA GLN A 163 -12.91 14.04 -2.62
C GLN A 163 -11.89 12.92 -2.30
N ALA A 164 -12.09 11.74 -2.90
CA ALA A 164 -11.18 10.61 -2.69
C ALA A 164 -9.76 10.98 -3.15
N LEU A 165 -8.80 10.73 -2.28
CA LEU A 165 -7.38 10.88 -2.54
C LEU A 165 -6.66 9.52 -2.44
N PRO A 166 -5.54 9.33 -3.16
CA PRO A 166 -4.70 8.16 -2.96
C PRO A 166 -4.32 7.99 -1.48
N GLY A 167 -4.40 6.75 -0.97
CA GLY A 167 -4.25 6.41 0.44
C GLY A 167 -5.57 6.36 1.23
N ASP A 168 -6.68 6.93 0.74
CA ASP A 168 -7.99 6.74 1.35
C ASP A 168 -8.46 5.28 1.20
N LEU A 169 -9.39 4.82 2.05
CA LEU A 169 -9.91 3.46 2.02
C LEU A 169 -11.28 3.40 1.32
N ALA A 170 -11.46 2.36 0.54
CA ALA A 170 -12.74 2.03 -0.08
C ALA A 170 -13.34 0.78 0.57
N PHE A 171 -14.65 0.82 0.91
CA PHE A 171 -15.37 -0.29 1.53
C PHE A 171 -16.61 -0.68 0.74
N PHE A 172 -16.98 -1.96 0.82
CA PHE A 172 -18.25 -2.43 0.25
C PHE A 172 -19.46 -2.01 1.08
N ALA A 173 -19.33 -2.06 2.42
CA ALA A 173 -20.44 -1.80 3.34
C ALA A 173 -19.93 -1.34 4.72
N PRO A 174 -20.80 -0.70 5.54
CA PRO A 174 -20.57 -0.53 6.97
C PRO A 174 -20.44 -1.88 7.70
N PRO A 175 -19.78 -1.92 8.87
CA PRO A 175 -19.75 -3.11 9.73
C PRO A 175 -21.14 -3.56 10.19
N GLY A 176 -21.28 -4.84 10.51
CA GLY A 176 -22.54 -5.39 11.07
C GLY A 176 -23.56 -5.85 10.04
N GLY A 177 -23.27 -5.73 8.76
CA GLY A 177 -24.12 -6.28 7.69
C GLY A 177 -24.04 -7.81 7.60
N LYS A 178 -25.05 -8.44 6.95
CA LYS A 178 -25.12 -9.91 6.74
C LYS A 178 -24.11 -10.42 5.70
N LYS A 179 -23.52 -9.55 4.88
CA LYS A 179 -22.56 -9.91 3.83
C LYS A 179 -21.13 -9.66 4.30
N THR A 180 -20.20 -10.52 3.86
CA THR A 180 -18.77 -10.28 4.06
C THR A 180 -18.40 -8.93 3.49
N ASN A 181 -17.80 -8.07 4.33
CA ASN A 181 -17.34 -6.78 3.92
C ASN A 181 -15.99 -6.90 3.18
N HIS A 182 -15.64 -5.89 2.41
CA HIS A 182 -14.40 -5.82 1.69
C HIS A 182 -13.80 -4.42 1.80
N VAL A 183 -12.49 -4.33 1.74
CA VAL A 183 -11.75 -3.08 1.84
C VAL A 183 -10.57 -3.07 0.87
N GLY A 184 -10.23 -1.91 0.36
CA GLY A 184 -9.04 -1.65 -0.44
C GLY A 184 -8.55 -0.23 -0.24
N ILE A 185 -7.44 0.10 -0.89
CA ILE A 185 -6.77 1.40 -0.84
C ILE A 185 -7.02 2.12 -2.17
N VAL A 186 -7.50 3.34 -2.13
CA VAL A 186 -7.58 4.22 -3.29
C VAL A 186 -6.17 4.49 -3.78
N VAL A 187 -5.91 4.26 -5.06
CA VAL A 187 -4.59 4.52 -5.67
C VAL A 187 -4.65 5.64 -6.71
N SER A 188 -5.82 5.93 -7.26
CA SER A 188 -6.03 7.11 -8.09
C SER A 188 -7.50 7.53 -8.11
N ASN A 189 -7.75 8.82 -8.40
CA ASN A 189 -9.06 9.38 -8.71
C ASN A 189 -8.92 10.35 -9.87
N SER A 190 -9.40 9.98 -11.02
CA SER A 190 -9.38 10.82 -12.22
C SER A 190 -10.80 11.13 -12.66
N GLY A 191 -11.27 12.36 -12.35
CA GLY A 191 -12.63 12.80 -12.72
C GLY A 191 -13.75 11.93 -12.14
N GLY A 192 -13.58 11.39 -10.94
CA GLY A 192 -14.55 10.50 -10.28
C GLY A 192 -14.35 9.00 -10.58
N LYS A 193 -13.48 8.67 -11.52
CA LYS A 193 -13.07 7.29 -11.76
C LYS A 193 -11.99 6.88 -10.75
N ILE A 194 -12.41 6.18 -9.71
CA ILE A 194 -11.53 5.76 -8.61
C ILE A 194 -10.98 4.37 -8.88
N MET A 195 -9.65 4.23 -8.82
CA MET A 195 -8.98 2.92 -8.84
C MET A 195 -8.60 2.50 -7.43
N VAL A 196 -8.84 1.23 -7.10
CA VAL A 196 -8.63 0.66 -5.77
C VAL A 196 -7.73 -0.55 -5.86
N ALA A 197 -6.64 -0.54 -5.10
CA ALA A 197 -5.81 -1.70 -4.88
C ALA A 197 -6.37 -2.52 -3.72
N HIS A 198 -6.57 -3.83 -3.91
CA HIS A 198 -7.14 -4.69 -2.89
C HIS A 198 -6.72 -6.16 -3.06
N CYS A 199 -6.61 -6.89 -1.96
CA CYS A 199 -6.42 -8.33 -1.98
C CYS A 199 -7.77 -9.01 -2.20
N SER A 200 -7.98 -9.52 -3.41
CA SER A 200 -9.27 -10.03 -3.91
C SER A 200 -9.40 -11.54 -3.71
N SER A 201 -10.41 -11.99 -2.99
CA SER A 201 -10.71 -13.41 -2.83
C SER A 201 -11.13 -14.08 -4.15
N SER A 202 -11.86 -13.37 -5.01
CA SER A 202 -12.33 -13.90 -6.30
C SER A 202 -11.21 -14.02 -7.34
N LYS A 203 -10.21 -13.13 -7.29
CA LYS A 203 -9.03 -13.17 -8.15
C LYS A 203 -7.89 -13.98 -7.54
N ASN A 204 -7.99 -14.30 -6.25
CA ASN A 204 -6.95 -14.94 -5.44
C ASN A 204 -5.60 -14.20 -5.53
N ASP A 205 -5.65 -12.87 -5.51
CA ASP A 205 -4.47 -12.02 -5.75
C ASP A 205 -4.69 -10.59 -5.25
N VAL A 206 -3.59 -9.81 -5.17
CA VAL A 206 -3.66 -8.36 -5.06
C VAL A 206 -3.84 -7.78 -6.46
N VAL A 207 -4.93 -7.05 -6.65
CA VAL A 207 -5.32 -6.45 -7.93
C VAL A 207 -5.68 -4.99 -7.77
N ILE A 208 -5.65 -4.24 -8.87
CA ILE A 208 -6.15 -2.88 -8.95
C ILE A 208 -7.35 -2.87 -9.87
N THR A 209 -8.49 -2.43 -9.37
CA THR A 209 -9.76 -2.41 -10.11
C THR A 209 -10.46 -1.08 -9.92
N GLU A 210 -11.38 -0.76 -10.82
CA GLU A 210 -12.26 0.39 -10.66
C GLU A 210 -13.24 0.14 -9.50
N ALA A 211 -13.40 1.14 -8.65
CA ALA A 211 -14.15 1.03 -7.40
C ALA A 211 -15.63 0.69 -7.63
N GLU A 212 -16.32 1.44 -8.50
CA GLU A 212 -17.76 1.30 -8.73
C GLU A 212 -18.11 -0.07 -9.33
N SER A 213 -17.42 -0.47 -10.39
CA SER A 213 -17.65 -1.75 -11.07
C SER A 213 -17.28 -2.96 -10.21
N THR A 214 -16.37 -2.78 -9.25
CA THR A 214 -16.01 -3.83 -8.27
C THR A 214 -17.03 -3.94 -7.12
N GLY A 215 -17.79 -2.86 -6.84
CA GLY A 215 -18.80 -2.82 -5.80
C GLY A 215 -18.40 -2.09 -4.53
N PHE A 216 -17.32 -1.31 -4.55
CA PHE A 216 -17.01 -0.36 -3.49
C PHE A 216 -18.05 0.76 -3.49
N LYS A 217 -18.55 1.13 -2.31
CA LYS A 217 -19.64 2.11 -2.16
C LYS A 217 -19.30 3.24 -1.21
N TYR A 218 -18.31 3.06 -0.37
CA TYR A 218 -17.97 4.00 0.69
C TYR A 218 -16.50 4.33 0.60
N ILE A 219 -16.18 5.62 0.43
CA ILE A 219 -14.82 6.13 0.53
C ILE A 219 -14.63 6.75 1.91
N ARG A 220 -13.55 6.40 2.56
CA ARG A 220 -13.30 6.83 3.92
C ARG A 220 -11.82 7.20 4.11
N ARG A 221 -11.58 8.33 4.72
CA ARG A 221 -10.22 8.83 5.04
C ARG A 221 -9.76 8.30 6.39
N PRO A 222 -8.60 7.63 6.46
CA PRO A 222 -7.96 7.30 7.74
C PRO A 222 -7.71 8.56 8.59
N ALA A 223 -7.93 8.44 9.91
CA ALA A 223 -7.74 9.56 10.85
C ALA A 223 -6.27 10.00 11.01
N ILE A 224 -5.33 9.21 10.47
CA ILE A 224 -3.89 9.50 10.48
C ILE A 224 -3.47 10.42 9.31
N PHE A 225 -4.37 10.77 8.41
CA PHE A 225 -4.20 11.73 7.32
C PHE A 225 -5.01 13.01 7.62
#